data_63fa4134c0638ad6a0bb03abc4092f40
#
_entry.id   63fa4134c0638ad6a0bb03abc4092f40
#
_cell.length_a   1.000
_cell.length_b   1.000
_cell.length_c   1.000
_cell.angle_alpha   90.00
_cell.angle_beta   90.00
_cell.angle_gamma   90.00
#
_symmetry.space_group_name_H-M   'P 1'
#
loop_
_entity.id
_entity.type
_entity.pdbx_description
1 polymer ?
#
loop_
_entity_poly.entity_id
_entity_poly.type
_entity_poly.pdbx_seq_one_letter_code
_entity_poly.pdbx_strand_id
1 'polypeptide(L)'
;MKYAFIDYENLNSLDGLALQDYDRIFLFIGASNNQTDIHLTEKFSDEINITLIKIKSVAKNNVDFHLAYYLGKLDEKSDKSVEFYILSNDQGYDGICDFISHKKQGRICLRKGISFEKPKTSVANTNSTAETKFNNAFAKYTQHMAKQKINRLPTKLKGLQNNIRSHTGLVNISVKEADKIVAKVIDKLIENKRIKIVDNKVSYL
;
A
#
# COMPACT_ATOMS: atom_id res chain seq x y z
N MET A 1 -0.82 -12.89 -22.70
CA MET A 1 -0.34 -11.50 -22.53
C MET A 1 -0.89 -10.92 -21.25
N LYS A 2 -0.09 -10.11 -20.54
CA LYS A 2 -0.48 -9.49 -19.28
C LYS A 2 -0.30 -7.98 -19.37
N TYR A 3 -1.34 -7.23 -19.06
CA TYR A 3 -1.29 -5.76 -19.00
C TYR A 3 -1.36 -5.30 -17.55
N ALA A 4 -0.48 -4.38 -17.16
CA ALA A 4 -0.50 -3.74 -15.86
C ALA A 4 -1.07 -2.32 -15.96
N PHE A 5 -1.93 -1.96 -15.03
CA PHE A 5 -2.48 -0.61 -14.84
C PHE A 5 -2.02 -0.12 -13.48
N ILE A 6 -1.10 0.83 -13.46
CA ILE A 6 -0.44 1.29 -12.24
C ILE A 6 -1.02 2.63 -11.80
N ASP A 7 -1.61 2.65 -10.63
CA ASP A 7 -2.03 3.86 -9.94
C ASP A 7 -0.83 4.44 -9.18
N TYR A 8 -0.07 5.32 -9.83
CA TYR A 8 1.17 5.86 -9.26
C TYR A 8 0.90 6.82 -8.09
N GLU A 9 -0.25 7.49 -8.07
CA GLU A 9 -0.64 8.38 -6.96
C GLU A 9 -0.81 7.60 -5.65
N ASN A 10 -1.33 6.39 -5.73
CA ASN A 10 -1.52 5.50 -4.60
C ASN A 10 -0.20 4.82 -4.15
N LEU A 11 0.65 4.44 -5.10
CA LEU A 11 1.88 3.70 -4.80
C LEU A 11 3.08 4.60 -4.49
N ASN A 12 3.21 5.74 -5.15
CA ASN A 12 4.32 6.70 -5.04
C ASN A 12 5.72 6.14 -5.35
N SER A 13 5.85 4.91 -5.80
CA SER A 13 7.09 4.27 -6.26
C SER A 13 6.78 3.11 -7.19
N LEU A 14 7.72 2.75 -8.05
CA LEU A 14 7.68 1.56 -8.88
C LEU A 14 8.62 0.46 -8.35
N ASP A 15 9.32 0.71 -7.27
CA ASP A 15 10.26 -0.24 -6.69
C ASP A 15 9.56 -1.52 -6.24
N GLY A 16 10.15 -2.67 -6.56
CA GLY A 16 9.62 -3.98 -6.19
C GLY A 16 8.37 -4.43 -6.96
N LEU A 17 8.00 -3.68 -8.01
CA LEU A 17 6.95 -4.08 -8.94
C LEU A 17 7.56 -4.95 -10.03
N ALA A 18 7.60 -6.21 -9.97
CA ALA A 18 8.10 -7.08 -11.05
C ALA A 18 7.55 -6.68 -12.44
N LEU A 19 8.01 -5.51 -12.95
CA LEU A 19 7.48 -4.88 -14.18
C LEU A 19 7.73 -5.74 -15.42
N GLN A 20 8.78 -6.52 -15.40
CA GLN A 20 9.13 -7.49 -16.45
C GLN A 20 8.09 -8.62 -16.60
N ASP A 21 7.20 -8.82 -15.62
CA ASP A 21 6.14 -9.83 -15.70
C ASP A 21 4.98 -9.40 -16.62
N TYR A 22 5.00 -8.15 -17.10
CA TYR A 22 3.92 -7.56 -17.89
C TYR A 22 4.38 -7.17 -19.28
N ASP A 23 3.63 -7.60 -20.28
CA ASP A 23 3.90 -7.28 -21.70
C ASP A 23 3.63 -5.82 -22.03
N ARG A 24 2.73 -5.17 -21.27
CA ARG A 24 2.38 -3.77 -21.42
C ARG A 24 1.99 -3.12 -20.11
N ILE A 25 2.52 -1.94 -19.87
CA ILE A 25 2.29 -1.19 -18.63
C ILE A 25 1.65 0.16 -18.95
N PHE A 26 0.56 0.48 -18.28
CA PHE A 26 -0.11 1.78 -18.30
C PHE A 26 0.09 2.44 -16.95
N LEU A 27 0.92 3.49 -16.92
CA LEU A 27 1.27 4.20 -15.69
C LEU A 27 0.47 5.49 -15.60
N PHE A 28 -0.42 5.58 -14.62
CA PHE A 28 -1.28 6.75 -14.38
C PHE A 28 -0.68 7.64 -13.32
N ILE A 29 -0.46 8.92 -13.65
CA ILE A 29 0.11 9.93 -12.76
C ILE A 29 -0.90 11.06 -12.58
N GLY A 30 -1.26 11.33 -11.33
CA GLY A 30 -2.13 12.43 -10.96
C GLY A 30 -1.44 13.80 -11.07
N ALA A 31 -2.23 14.86 -11.21
CA ALA A 31 -1.73 16.23 -11.31
C ALA A 31 -1.23 16.79 -9.98
N SER A 32 -1.65 16.22 -8.85
CA SER A 32 -1.29 16.64 -7.49
C SER A 32 0.12 16.24 -7.07
N ASN A 33 0.72 15.30 -7.78
CA ASN A 33 2.08 14.89 -7.51
C ASN A 33 3.04 15.90 -8.13
N ASN A 34 3.69 16.72 -7.28
CA ASN A 34 4.84 17.53 -7.64
C ASN A 34 6.06 16.66 -8.03
N GLN A 35 5.91 15.34 -8.04
CA GLN A 35 6.89 14.38 -8.52
C GLN A 35 6.89 14.40 -10.04
N THR A 36 7.80 15.17 -10.60
CA THR A 36 8.10 15.18 -12.04
C THR A 36 8.97 13.99 -12.45
N ASP A 37 9.58 13.32 -11.49
CA ASP A 37 10.57 12.27 -11.74
C ASP A 37 10.02 10.90 -11.35
N ILE A 38 10.02 9.98 -12.31
CA ILE A 38 9.73 8.56 -12.10
C ILE A 38 11.09 7.85 -12.01
N HIS A 39 11.38 7.30 -10.83
CA HIS A 39 12.60 6.55 -10.63
C HIS A 39 12.34 5.07 -10.91
N LEU A 40 13.11 4.51 -11.83
CA LEU A 40 13.21 3.09 -12.09
C LEU A 40 14.54 2.62 -11.49
N THR A 41 14.50 1.92 -10.39
CA THR A 41 15.69 1.45 -9.68
C THR A 41 16.13 0.05 -10.14
N GLU A 42 15.25 -0.70 -10.78
CA GLU A 42 15.55 -2.03 -11.28
C GLU A 42 16.26 -1.96 -12.64
N LYS A 43 17.24 -2.85 -12.84
CA LYS A 43 17.86 -3.08 -14.12
C LYS A 43 17.02 -4.11 -14.88
N PHE A 44 16.56 -3.75 -16.04
CA PHE A 44 15.80 -4.64 -16.91
C PHE A 44 16.75 -5.31 -17.90
N SER A 45 16.56 -6.62 -18.10
CA SER A 45 17.32 -7.39 -19.07
C SER A 45 16.78 -7.23 -20.49
N ASP A 46 15.50 -6.85 -20.62
CA ASP A 46 14.77 -6.75 -21.88
C ASP A 46 14.00 -5.43 -21.98
N GLU A 47 13.42 -5.16 -23.15
CA GLU A 47 12.58 -3.98 -23.38
C GLU A 47 11.30 -4.03 -22.55
N ILE A 48 10.95 -2.88 -21.93
CA ILE A 48 9.69 -2.71 -21.22
C ILE A 48 8.81 -1.72 -21.98
N ASN A 49 7.57 -2.10 -22.24
CA ASN A 49 6.60 -1.23 -22.88
C ASN A 49 5.77 -0.47 -21.85
N ILE A 50 6.14 0.77 -21.57
CA ILE A 50 5.42 1.65 -20.64
C ILE A 50 4.72 2.77 -21.41
N THR A 51 3.40 2.89 -21.23
CA THR A 51 2.61 4.04 -21.66
C THR A 51 2.34 4.93 -20.45
N LEU A 52 2.91 6.15 -20.49
CA LEU A 52 2.70 7.14 -19.44
C LEU A 52 1.43 7.94 -19.70
N ILE A 53 0.51 7.98 -18.71
CA ILE A 53 -0.74 8.72 -18.77
C ILE A 53 -0.72 9.78 -17.68
N LYS A 54 -0.43 11.04 -18.07
CA LYS A 54 -0.43 12.18 -17.17
C LYS A 54 -1.80 12.84 -17.15
N ILE A 55 -2.41 12.91 -15.96
CA ILE A 55 -3.69 13.56 -15.73
C ILE A 55 -3.45 15.03 -15.41
N LYS A 56 -4.11 15.94 -16.15
CA LYS A 56 -3.80 17.37 -16.12
C LYS A 56 -4.53 18.15 -15.01
N SER A 57 -5.64 17.62 -14.50
CA SER A 57 -6.46 18.31 -13.51
C SER A 57 -6.43 17.63 -12.15
N VAL A 58 -6.38 18.45 -11.09
CA VAL A 58 -6.50 17.97 -9.71
C VAL A 58 -7.97 17.85 -9.36
N ALA A 59 -8.45 16.63 -9.15
CA ALA A 59 -9.79 16.36 -8.62
C ALA A 59 -9.77 15.04 -7.87
N LYS A 60 -10.64 14.90 -6.88
CA LYS A 60 -10.78 13.65 -6.12
C LYS A 60 -11.10 12.48 -7.06
N ASN A 61 -10.43 11.35 -6.90
CA ASN A 61 -10.60 10.11 -7.68
C ASN A 61 -10.36 10.29 -9.19
N ASN A 62 -9.65 11.33 -9.61
CA ASN A 62 -9.47 11.61 -11.04
C ASN A 62 -8.59 10.54 -11.72
N VAL A 63 -7.58 10.03 -11.01
CA VAL A 63 -6.75 8.91 -11.46
C VAL A 63 -7.62 7.66 -11.63
N ASP A 64 -8.48 7.37 -10.65
CA ASP A 64 -9.34 6.19 -10.65
C ASP A 64 -10.29 6.19 -11.86
N PHE A 65 -10.92 7.32 -12.17
CA PHE A 65 -11.78 7.44 -13.35
C PHE A 65 -11.03 7.26 -14.67
N HIS A 66 -9.82 7.80 -14.79
CA HIS A 66 -9.01 7.62 -15.99
C HIS A 66 -8.56 6.17 -16.14
N LEU A 67 -8.14 5.52 -15.05
CA LEU A 67 -7.76 4.12 -15.03
C LEU A 67 -8.95 3.23 -15.39
N ALA A 68 -10.12 3.46 -14.79
CA ALA A 68 -11.35 2.73 -15.11
C ALA A 68 -11.77 2.89 -16.58
N TYR A 69 -11.65 4.11 -17.14
CA TYR A 69 -11.90 4.36 -18.55
C TYR A 69 -10.98 3.57 -19.46
N TYR A 70 -9.66 3.54 -19.14
CA TYR A 70 -8.69 2.76 -19.91
C TYR A 70 -8.93 1.27 -19.82
N LEU A 71 -9.29 0.77 -18.63
CA LEU A 71 -9.70 -0.63 -18.45
C LEU A 71 -10.85 -1.00 -19.38
N GLY A 72 -11.95 -0.23 -19.37
CA GLY A 72 -13.11 -0.47 -20.23
C GLY A 72 -12.77 -0.38 -21.71
N LYS A 73 -11.99 0.63 -22.12
CA LYS A 73 -11.54 0.80 -23.51
C LYS A 73 -10.69 -0.37 -24.01
N LEU A 74 -9.78 -0.88 -23.17
CA LEU A 74 -8.91 -1.99 -23.53
C LEU A 74 -9.62 -3.32 -23.40
N ASP A 75 -10.60 -3.46 -22.52
CA ASP A 75 -11.44 -4.64 -22.43
C ASP A 75 -12.21 -4.89 -23.73
N GLU A 76 -12.66 -3.84 -24.39
CA GLU A 76 -13.33 -3.96 -25.69
C GLU A 76 -12.36 -4.22 -26.85
N LYS A 77 -11.17 -3.63 -26.80
CA LYS A 77 -10.24 -3.64 -27.96
C LYS A 77 -9.23 -4.80 -27.95
N SER A 78 -8.91 -5.33 -26.78
CA SER A 78 -7.89 -6.38 -26.65
C SER A 78 -8.52 -7.76 -26.75
N ASP A 79 -7.73 -8.73 -27.23
CA ASP A 79 -8.12 -10.13 -27.21
C ASP A 79 -8.51 -10.56 -25.77
N LYS A 80 -9.51 -11.43 -25.63
CA LYS A 80 -10.01 -11.85 -24.29
C LYS A 80 -9.03 -12.74 -23.52
N SER A 81 -8.01 -13.28 -24.18
CA SER A 81 -6.91 -13.99 -23.53
C SER A 81 -5.91 -13.07 -22.80
N VAL A 82 -5.98 -11.75 -23.04
CA VAL A 82 -5.13 -10.76 -22.34
C VAL A 82 -5.63 -10.58 -20.91
N GLU A 83 -4.76 -10.83 -19.95
CA GLU A 83 -5.03 -10.67 -18.53
C GLU A 83 -4.75 -9.23 -18.10
N PHE A 84 -5.60 -8.67 -17.23
CA PHE A 84 -5.44 -7.32 -16.68
C PHE A 84 -5.07 -7.36 -15.20
N TYR A 85 -4.11 -6.53 -14.82
CA TYR A 85 -3.66 -6.40 -13.44
C TYR A 85 -3.63 -4.94 -13.03
N ILE A 86 -4.40 -4.58 -12.01
CA ILE A 86 -4.34 -3.25 -11.39
C ILE A 86 -3.34 -3.30 -10.25
N LEU A 87 -2.28 -2.51 -10.34
CA LEU A 87 -1.27 -2.38 -9.28
C LEU A 87 -1.62 -1.15 -8.43
N SER A 88 -2.32 -1.37 -7.33
CA SER A 88 -2.75 -0.33 -6.39
C SER A 88 -3.12 -0.95 -5.05
N ASN A 89 -2.90 -0.20 -3.96
CA ASN A 89 -3.36 -0.58 -2.62
C ASN A 89 -4.81 -0.14 -2.36
N ASP A 90 -5.43 0.60 -3.27
CA ASP A 90 -6.83 1.01 -3.15
C ASP A 90 -7.77 -0.14 -3.50
N GLN A 91 -8.54 -0.59 -2.49
CA GLN A 91 -9.54 -1.65 -2.65
C GLN A 91 -10.76 -1.21 -3.49
N GLY A 92 -10.92 0.07 -3.76
CA GLY A 92 -11.98 0.60 -4.63
C GLY A 92 -11.98 -0.03 -6.02
N TYR A 93 -10.83 -0.51 -6.48
CA TYR A 93 -10.70 -1.20 -7.76
C TYR A 93 -11.23 -2.64 -7.78
N ASP A 94 -11.46 -3.27 -6.63
CA ASP A 94 -11.92 -4.68 -6.57
C ASP A 94 -13.27 -4.84 -7.30
N GLY A 95 -14.18 -3.87 -7.14
CA GLY A 95 -15.49 -3.90 -7.79
C GLY A 95 -15.43 -3.87 -9.33
N ILE A 96 -14.52 -3.08 -9.92
CA ILE A 96 -14.37 -3.07 -11.39
C ILE A 96 -13.64 -4.31 -11.90
N CYS A 97 -12.70 -4.86 -11.14
CA CYS A 97 -12.06 -6.15 -11.46
C CYS A 97 -13.10 -7.26 -11.51
N ASP A 98 -13.94 -7.35 -10.49
CA ASP A 98 -15.03 -8.34 -10.43
C ASP A 98 -16.01 -8.17 -11.59
N PHE A 99 -16.42 -6.94 -11.90
CA PHE A 99 -17.32 -6.66 -13.02
C PHE A 99 -16.74 -7.14 -14.36
N ILE A 100 -15.45 -6.87 -14.62
CA ILE A 100 -14.78 -7.28 -15.87
C ILE A 100 -14.63 -8.81 -15.93
N SER A 101 -14.27 -9.45 -14.82
CA SER A 101 -14.03 -10.90 -14.77
C SER A 101 -15.32 -11.73 -14.88
N HIS A 102 -16.44 -11.24 -14.36
CA HIS A 102 -17.72 -11.96 -14.34
C HIS A 102 -18.62 -11.68 -15.55
N LYS A 103 -18.18 -10.90 -16.55
CA LYS A 103 -18.92 -10.76 -17.83
C LYS A 103 -19.02 -12.11 -18.54
N LYS A 104 -20.06 -12.29 -19.39
CA LYS A 104 -20.28 -13.50 -20.20
C LYS A 104 -19.04 -13.89 -21.04
N GLN A 105 -18.22 -12.94 -21.44
CA GLN A 105 -16.92 -13.11 -22.08
C GLN A 105 -15.87 -12.30 -21.31
N GLY A 106 -15.79 -12.55 -20.00
CA GLY A 106 -14.87 -11.88 -19.13
C GLY A 106 -13.45 -12.37 -19.32
N ARG A 107 -12.49 -11.54 -18.90
CA ARG A 107 -11.07 -11.86 -18.83
C ARG A 107 -10.61 -11.91 -17.38
N ILE A 108 -9.44 -12.45 -17.13
CA ILE A 108 -8.79 -12.30 -15.83
C ILE A 108 -8.51 -10.81 -15.61
N CYS A 109 -9.13 -10.22 -14.58
CA CYS A 109 -8.87 -8.86 -14.13
C CYS A 109 -8.71 -8.90 -12.61
N LEU A 110 -7.50 -8.60 -12.11
CA LEU A 110 -7.17 -8.73 -10.69
C LEU A 110 -6.46 -7.48 -10.19
N ARG A 111 -6.82 -7.01 -9.00
CA ARG A 111 -6.00 -6.04 -8.29
C ARG A 111 -4.92 -6.76 -7.49
N LYS A 112 -3.69 -6.28 -7.62
CA LYS A 112 -2.56 -6.68 -6.77
C LYS A 112 -2.18 -5.52 -5.86
N GLY A 113 -2.40 -5.71 -4.56
CA GLY A 113 -1.86 -4.82 -3.54
C GLY A 113 -0.34 -5.01 -3.46
N ILE A 114 0.38 -3.91 -3.25
CA ILE A 114 1.84 -3.90 -3.21
C ILE A 114 2.27 -3.55 -1.81
N SER A 115 2.96 -4.48 -1.17
CA SER A 115 3.71 -4.22 0.04
C SER A 115 5.16 -4.00 -0.38
N PHE A 116 5.65 -2.76 -0.32
CA PHE A 116 7.07 -2.47 -0.52
C PHE A 116 7.88 -3.10 0.62
N GLU A 117 8.35 -4.32 0.42
CA GLU A 117 9.41 -4.88 1.24
C GLU A 117 10.74 -4.28 0.78
N LYS A 118 11.43 -3.58 1.69
CA LYS A 118 12.83 -3.21 1.45
C LYS A 118 13.62 -4.48 1.14
N PRO A 119 14.57 -4.46 0.16
CA PRO A 119 15.30 -5.65 -0.24
C PRO A 119 15.98 -6.29 0.96
N LYS A 120 15.52 -7.46 1.34
CA LYS A 120 16.23 -8.34 2.27
C LYS A 120 17.19 -9.19 1.45
N THR A 121 18.48 -9.05 1.76
CA THR A 121 19.51 -10.05 1.45
C THR A 121 18.98 -11.45 1.80
N SER A 122 19.07 -12.34 0.82
CA SER A 122 18.63 -13.73 0.90
C SER A 122 19.08 -14.45 2.17
N VAL A 123 18.15 -14.98 2.97
CA VAL A 123 18.25 -16.30 3.60
C VAL A 123 16.82 -16.77 3.87
N ALA A 124 16.50 -17.95 3.34
CA ALA A 124 15.25 -18.66 3.59
C ALA A 124 15.08 -18.97 5.07
N ASN A 125 13.92 -18.63 5.64
CA ASN A 125 13.27 -19.50 6.63
C ASN A 125 11.83 -19.03 6.92
N THR A 126 10.92 -19.95 6.77
CA THR A 126 9.51 -19.93 7.16
C THR A 126 9.39 -19.76 8.68
N ASN A 127 8.94 -18.56 9.13
CA ASN A 127 8.22 -18.31 10.40
C ASN A 127 8.23 -16.80 10.76
N SER A 128 7.65 -15.90 9.91
CA SER A 128 7.85 -14.46 10.11
C SER A 128 6.60 -13.59 10.18
N THR A 129 5.40 -14.13 10.26
CA THR A 129 4.17 -13.30 10.16
C THR A 129 3.92 -12.36 11.35
N ALA A 130 4.21 -12.78 12.58
CA ALA A 130 3.92 -11.98 13.78
C ALA A 130 4.97 -10.88 14.03
N GLU A 131 6.24 -11.17 13.78
CA GLU A 131 7.34 -10.22 14.00
C GLU A 131 7.40 -9.13 12.93
N THR A 132 7.08 -9.46 11.70
CA THR A 132 6.96 -8.50 10.59
C THR A 132 5.81 -7.52 10.84
N LYS A 133 4.66 -8.01 11.31
CA LYS A 133 3.51 -7.16 11.67
C LYS A 133 3.84 -6.20 12.83
N PHE A 134 4.56 -6.70 13.84
CA PHE A 134 5.04 -5.87 14.95
C PHE A 134 6.00 -4.77 14.47
N ASN A 135 7.02 -5.10 13.69
CA ASN A 135 8.02 -4.15 13.20
C ASN A 135 7.37 -3.04 12.35
N ASN A 136 6.42 -3.41 11.49
CA ASN A 136 5.66 -2.46 10.68
C ASN A 136 4.77 -1.55 11.55
N ALA A 137 4.09 -2.10 12.55
CA ALA A 137 3.25 -1.33 13.45
C ALA A 137 4.11 -0.36 14.29
N PHE A 138 5.24 -0.81 14.80
CA PHE A 138 6.16 0.01 15.57
C PHE A 138 6.72 1.18 14.75
N ALA A 139 7.18 0.93 13.52
CA ALA A 139 7.69 1.95 12.61
C ALA A 139 6.63 3.00 12.25
N LYS A 140 5.41 2.57 11.88
CA LYS A 140 4.29 3.46 11.58
C LYS A 140 3.91 4.33 12.78
N TYR A 141 3.85 3.73 13.96
CA TYR A 141 3.45 4.48 15.16
C TYR A 141 4.53 5.48 15.61
N THR A 142 5.80 5.13 15.54
CA THR A 142 6.91 6.06 15.82
C THR A 142 6.91 7.25 14.85
N GLN A 143 6.62 7.01 13.57
CA GLN A 143 6.48 8.08 12.59
C GLN A 143 5.26 8.97 12.88
N HIS A 144 4.14 8.37 13.29
CA HIS A 144 2.95 9.12 13.70
C HIS A 144 3.24 10.02 14.92
N MET A 145 3.88 9.48 15.96
CA MET A 145 4.28 10.25 17.13
C MET A 145 5.18 11.45 16.79
N ALA A 146 6.16 11.25 15.88
CA ALA A 146 7.09 12.30 15.48
C ALA A 146 6.41 13.46 14.73
N LYS A 147 5.27 13.22 14.07
CA LYS A 147 4.49 14.24 13.36
C LYS A 147 3.47 14.97 14.25
N GLN A 148 3.22 14.49 15.45
CA GLN A 148 2.22 15.06 16.35
C GLN A 148 2.84 15.92 17.44
N LYS A 149 2.12 16.99 17.86
CA LYS A 149 2.46 17.71 19.08
C LYS A 149 2.13 16.83 20.28
N ILE A 150 2.99 16.82 21.31
CA ILE A 150 2.86 15.97 22.52
C ILE A 150 1.47 16.11 23.16
N ASN A 151 0.90 17.32 23.20
CA ASN A 151 -0.41 17.59 23.78
C ASN A 151 -1.60 16.98 23.01
N ARG A 152 -1.38 16.45 21.82
CA ARG A 152 -2.39 15.74 21.02
C ARG A 152 -2.30 14.23 21.14
N LEU A 153 -1.28 13.72 21.79
CA LEU A 153 -1.09 12.30 22.00
C LEU A 153 -1.90 11.81 23.23
N PRO A 154 -2.35 10.54 23.22
CA PRO A 154 -3.19 10.00 24.30
C PRO A 154 -2.46 9.96 25.64
N THR A 155 -3.10 10.49 26.69
CA THR A 155 -2.55 10.50 28.07
C THR A 155 -2.99 9.31 28.91
N LYS A 156 -3.89 8.45 28.41
CA LYS A 156 -4.36 7.23 29.09
C LYS A 156 -3.96 5.99 28.29
N LEU A 157 -3.62 4.90 28.98
CA LEU A 157 -3.19 3.63 28.35
C LEU A 157 -4.20 3.11 27.32
N LYS A 158 -5.50 3.08 27.66
CA LYS A 158 -6.55 2.64 26.73
C LYS A 158 -6.64 3.53 25.50
N GLY A 159 -6.45 4.84 25.66
CA GLY A 159 -6.38 5.79 24.55
C GLY A 159 -5.16 5.53 23.66
N LEU A 160 -3.99 5.24 24.25
CA LEU A 160 -2.78 4.88 23.54
C LEU A 160 -2.96 3.57 22.73
N GLN A 161 -3.55 2.54 23.32
CA GLN A 161 -3.85 1.28 22.63
C GLN A 161 -4.73 1.49 21.39
N ASN A 162 -5.81 2.26 21.53
CA ASN A 162 -6.70 2.57 20.41
C ASN A 162 -6.00 3.42 19.34
N ASN A 163 -5.20 4.39 19.76
CA ASN A 163 -4.43 5.25 18.85
C ASN A 163 -3.40 4.44 18.04
N ILE A 164 -2.69 3.50 18.68
CA ILE A 164 -1.80 2.57 17.98
C ILE A 164 -2.58 1.76 16.94
N ARG A 165 -3.71 1.15 17.31
CA ARG A 165 -4.51 0.36 16.36
C ARG A 165 -4.94 1.16 15.13
N SER A 166 -5.44 2.38 15.34
CA SER A 166 -5.95 3.25 14.27
C SER A 166 -4.86 3.69 13.28
N HIS A 167 -3.62 3.94 13.78
CA HIS A 167 -2.56 4.52 12.96
C HIS A 167 -1.54 3.49 12.43
N THR A 168 -1.70 2.21 12.77
CA THR A 168 -0.78 1.16 12.35
C THR A 168 -1.38 0.14 11.38
N GLY A 169 -2.69 0.29 11.06
CA GLY A 169 -3.40 -0.62 10.15
C GLY A 169 -3.77 -1.96 10.81
N LEU A 170 -3.75 -2.06 12.15
CA LEU A 170 -4.12 -3.28 12.88
C LEU A 170 -5.64 -3.51 12.98
N VAL A 171 -6.44 -2.67 12.33
CA VAL A 171 -7.92 -2.81 12.29
C VAL A 171 -8.40 -4.00 11.46
N ASN A 172 -7.56 -4.50 10.54
CA ASN A 172 -7.92 -5.56 9.60
C ASN A 172 -7.47 -6.96 10.04
N ILE A 173 -7.01 -7.13 11.28
CA ILE A 173 -6.60 -8.41 11.84
C ILE A 173 -7.46 -8.77 13.05
N SER A 174 -7.41 -10.04 13.49
CA SER A 174 -8.20 -10.49 14.64
C SER A 174 -7.87 -9.66 15.90
N VAL A 175 -8.88 -9.39 16.72
CA VAL A 175 -8.73 -8.57 17.95
C VAL A 175 -7.63 -9.12 18.85
N LYS A 176 -7.57 -10.45 19.03
CA LYS A 176 -6.54 -11.09 19.87
C LYS A 176 -5.11 -10.88 19.33
N GLU A 177 -4.94 -10.90 18.02
CA GLU A 177 -3.63 -10.68 17.39
C GLU A 177 -3.25 -9.20 17.44
N ALA A 178 -4.20 -8.30 17.17
CA ALA A 178 -3.99 -6.86 17.29
C ALA A 178 -3.55 -6.48 18.72
N ASP A 179 -4.20 -7.04 19.75
CA ASP A 179 -3.86 -6.78 21.14
C ASP A 179 -2.44 -7.19 21.49
N LYS A 180 -2.00 -8.35 21.03
CA LYS A 180 -0.61 -8.82 21.23
C LYS A 180 0.41 -7.89 20.58
N ILE A 181 0.12 -7.41 19.37
CA ILE A 181 1.03 -6.50 18.66
C ILE A 181 1.05 -5.13 19.34
N VAL A 182 -0.11 -4.60 19.74
CA VAL A 182 -0.21 -3.32 20.46
C VAL A 182 0.56 -3.36 21.78
N ALA A 183 0.45 -4.45 22.55
CA ALA A 183 1.22 -4.63 23.79
C ALA A 183 2.72 -4.58 23.50
N LYS A 184 3.22 -5.33 22.52
CA LYS A 184 4.63 -5.32 22.14
C LYS A 184 5.11 -3.94 21.67
N VAL A 185 4.28 -3.18 20.94
CA VAL A 185 4.61 -1.81 20.52
C VAL A 185 4.77 -0.90 21.74
N ILE A 186 3.89 -1.00 22.72
CA ILE A 186 3.96 -0.23 23.97
C ILE A 186 5.23 -0.59 24.76
N ASP A 187 5.52 -1.88 24.92
CA ASP A 187 6.72 -2.35 25.62
C ASP A 187 7.99 -1.79 24.96
N LYS A 188 8.03 -1.82 23.61
CA LYS A 188 9.17 -1.29 22.85
C LYS A 188 9.31 0.23 22.95
N LEU A 189 8.21 0.96 23.06
CA LEU A 189 8.24 2.40 23.31
C LEU A 189 8.78 2.74 24.70
N ILE A 190 8.46 1.91 25.70
CA ILE A 190 8.99 2.05 27.09
C ILE A 190 10.49 1.73 27.11
N GLU A 191 10.93 0.61 26.51
CA GLU A 191 12.34 0.25 26.40
C GLU A 191 13.17 1.35 25.74
N ASN A 192 12.64 1.94 24.67
CA ASN A 192 13.29 3.04 23.95
C ASN A 192 13.19 4.40 24.65
N LYS A 193 12.69 4.42 25.90
CA LYS A 193 12.50 5.65 26.70
C LYS A 193 11.71 6.75 25.97
N ARG A 194 10.76 6.35 25.14
CA ARG A 194 9.86 7.28 24.42
C ARG A 194 8.63 7.64 25.23
N ILE A 195 8.19 6.71 26.08
CA ILE A 195 7.04 6.88 26.95
C ILE A 195 7.31 6.27 28.33
N LYS A 196 6.59 6.78 29.34
CA LYS A 196 6.51 6.18 30.68
C LYS A 196 5.04 5.98 31.03
N ILE A 197 4.70 4.84 31.63
CA ILE A 197 3.34 4.53 32.06
C ILE A 197 3.35 4.31 33.57
N VAL A 198 2.53 5.08 34.30
CA VAL A 198 2.30 4.96 35.74
C VAL A 198 0.81 5.10 35.99
N ASP A 199 0.20 4.17 36.72
CA ASP A 199 -1.24 4.19 37.04
C ASP A 199 -2.15 4.44 35.84
N ASN A 200 -1.91 3.72 34.74
CA ASN A 200 -2.61 3.89 33.45
C ASN A 200 -2.49 5.28 32.80
N LYS A 201 -1.62 6.15 33.32
CA LYS A 201 -1.28 7.43 32.70
C LYS A 201 -0.01 7.29 31.84
N VAL A 202 -0.06 7.84 30.65
CA VAL A 202 1.04 7.84 29.67
C VAL A 202 1.71 9.21 29.66
N SER A 203 3.00 9.24 29.85
CA SER A 203 3.86 10.43 29.73
C SER A 203 4.84 10.21 28.58
N TYR A 204 5.03 11.18 27.73
CA TYR A 204 5.95 11.18 26.60
C TYR A 204 7.27 11.85 27.03
N LEU A 205 8.40 11.25 26.67
CA LEU A 205 9.74 11.66 27.09
C LEU A 205 10.52 12.29 25.94
#